data_f08ade7d3027cda041d493b9f8b4d0ac
#
_entry.id   f08ade7d3027cda041d493b9f8b4d0ac
#
_cell.length_a   1.000
_cell.length_b   1.000
_cell.length_c   1.000
_cell.angle_alpha   90.00
_cell.angle_beta   90.00
_cell.angle_gamma   90.00
#
_symmetry.space_group_name_H-M   'P 1'
#
loop_
_entity.id
_entity.type
_entity.pdbx_description
1 polymer ?
#
loop_
_entity_poly.entity_id
_entity_poly.type
_entity_poly.pdbx_seq_one_letter_code
_entity_poly.pdbx_strand_id
1 'polypeptide(L)'
;MIGLTIFFIDKIFNQKDPNSVFISDQRINTLINSWNTQVGRNPSPDELIGLINNTIEEEILYREALKLGLDQDDIIIKRRLVQKIMLLKKSSLPEPNEAELVNFYQDNLDNYTSADGYSFEHLFFKKGPDAFNQANNAALEGYKLSAGDPFYAGDQFSNHTLTQVKDIFGNEFASALSSQKIGLWSDPITSAFGVHLVYISSTNPSRLKTFKEVKDLVMQ
;
A
#
# COMPACT_ATOMS: atom_id res chain seq x y z
N MET A 1 31.02 29.72 -40.15
CA MET A 1 30.88 28.78 -41.30
C MET A 1 31.42 27.35 -41.02
N ILE A 2 32.41 27.17 -40.16
CA ILE A 2 33.02 25.83 -39.86
C ILE A 2 32.02 24.88 -39.10
N GLY A 3 31.15 25.41 -38.22
CA GLY A 3 30.22 24.56 -37.47
C GLY A 3 29.11 23.93 -38.33
N LEU A 4 28.69 24.60 -39.42
CA LEU A 4 27.63 24.09 -40.30
C LEU A 4 28.16 22.94 -41.19
N THR A 5 29.45 23.00 -41.59
CA THR A 5 30.13 21.95 -42.37
C THR A 5 30.35 20.68 -41.54
N ILE A 6 30.71 20.81 -40.27
CA ILE A 6 30.88 19.65 -39.37
C ILE A 6 29.52 18.97 -39.12
N PHE A 7 28.42 19.71 -38.95
CA PHE A 7 27.07 19.17 -38.79
C PHE A 7 26.56 18.42 -40.03
N PHE A 8 26.91 18.93 -41.25
CA PHE A 8 26.58 18.25 -42.51
C PHE A 8 27.41 16.96 -42.72
N ILE A 9 28.67 16.98 -42.35
CA ILE A 9 29.54 15.80 -42.43
C ILE A 9 29.05 14.72 -41.48
N ASP A 10 28.72 15.06 -40.25
CA ASP A 10 28.14 14.11 -39.25
C ASP A 10 26.84 13.50 -39.76
N LYS A 11 25.98 14.28 -40.41
CA LYS A 11 24.70 13.82 -40.95
C LYS A 11 24.86 12.90 -42.18
N ILE A 12 25.95 13.03 -42.95
CA ILE A 12 26.22 12.19 -44.12
C ILE A 12 26.94 10.89 -43.72
N PHE A 13 27.83 10.93 -42.72
CA PHE A 13 28.58 9.76 -42.28
C PHE A 13 27.85 8.93 -41.21
N ASN A 14 26.87 9.51 -40.50
CA ASN A 14 26.06 8.84 -39.46
C ASN A 14 24.65 8.44 -39.95
N GLN A 15 24.42 8.31 -41.27
CA GLN A 15 23.22 7.63 -41.76
C GLN A 15 23.31 6.16 -41.34
N LYS A 16 22.80 5.85 -40.13
CA LYS A 16 22.51 4.46 -39.76
C LYS A 16 21.57 3.91 -40.83
N ASP A 17 21.97 2.87 -41.52
CA ASP A 17 21.08 2.14 -42.43
C ASP A 17 19.83 1.79 -41.64
N PRO A 18 18.63 2.25 -42.05
CA PRO A 18 17.38 1.99 -41.30
C PRO A 18 17.10 0.49 -41.16
N ASN A 19 17.71 -0.33 -41.98
CA ASN A 19 17.58 -1.80 -41.96
C ASN A 19 18.68 -2.48 -41.12
N SER A 20 19.64 -1.74 -40.56
CA SER A 20 20.66 -2.32 -39.67
C SER A 20 20.23 -2.21 -38.20
N VAL A 21 20.48 -3.26 -37.40
CA VAL A 21 20.36 -3.24 -35.95
C VAL A 21 21.76 -3.19 -35.35
N PHE A 22 22.07 -2.09 -34.69
CA PHE A 22 23.33 -1.89 -33.97
C PHE A 22 23.16 -2.17 -32.48
N ILE A 23 23.97 -3.08 -31.94
CA ILE A 23 24.02 -3.36 -30.51
C ILE A 23 25.32 -2.80 -29.96
N SER A 24 25.21 -1.82 -29.06
CA SER A 24 26.36 -1.21 -28.40
C SER A 24 26.98 -2.14 -27.36
N ASP A 25 28.30 -1.96 -27.09
CA ASP A 25 28.99 -2.67 -26.01
C ASP A 25 28.30 -2.46 -24.64
N GLN A 26 27.73 -1.28 -24.41
CA GLN A 26 26.95 -1.00 -23.20
C GLN A 26 25.72 -1.91 -23.11
N ARG A 27 25.01 -2.15 -24.21
CA ARG A 27 23.86 -3.07 -24.26
C ARG A 27 24.30 -4.51 -24.01
N ILE A 28 25.42 -4.94 -24.61
CA ILE A 28 25.98 -6.27 -24.35
C ILE A 28 26.33 -6.45 -22.88
N ASN A 29 26.98 -5.47 -22.24
CA ASN A 29 27.29 -5.51 -20.82
C ASN A 29 26.03 -5.57 -19.95
N THR A 30 24.97 -4.88 -20.36
CA THR A 30 23.66 -4.95 -19.67
C THR A 30 23.07 -6.36 -19.73
N LEU A 31 23.15 -7.04 -20.89
CA LEU A 31 22.68 -8.41 -21.05
C LEU A 31 23.46 -9.37 -20.16
N ILE A 32 24.79 -9.25 -20.12
CA ILE A 32 25.70 -10.07 -19.29
C ILE A 32 25.34 -9.87 -17.79
N ASN A 33 25.18 -8.62 -17.35
CA ASN A 33 24.85 -8.32 -15.97
C ASN A 33 23.46 -8.85 -15.56
N SER A 34 22.46 -8.71 -16.45
CA SER A 34 21.12 -9.24 -16.21
C SER A 34 21.12 -10.76 -16.10
N TRP A 35 21.85 -11.43 -16.98
CA TRP A 35 22.04 -12.88 -16.94
C TRP A 35 22.71 -13.31 -15.63
N ASN A 36 23.80 -12.64 -15.25
CA ASN A 36 24.54 -12.94 -14.02
C ASN A 36 23.62 -12.80 -12.77
N THR A 37 22.79 -11.76 -12.74
CA THR A 37 21.83 -11.55 -11.64
C THR A 37 20.80 -12.67 -11.55
N GLN A 38 20.36 -13.24 -12.69
CA GLN A 38 19.32 -14.27 -12.73
C GLN A 38 19.88 -15.69 -12.54
N VAL A 39 21.06 -15.98 -13.13
CA VAL A 39 21.63 -17.33 -13.19
C VAL A 39 22.78 -17.53 -12.18
N GLY A 40 23.35 -16.43 -11.64
CA GLY A 40 24.43 -16.46 -10.65
C GLY A 40 25.83 -16.67 -11.28
N ARG A 41 25.96 -16.64 -12.61
CA ARG A 41 27.23 -16.74 -13.33
C ARG A 41 27.18 -15.94 -14.64
N ASN A 42 28.34 -15.69 -15.25
CA ASN A 42 28.40 -15.11 -16.59
C ASN A 42 27.87 -16.09 -17.65
N PRO A 43 27.27 -15.58 -18.74
CA PRO A 43 26.83 -16.42 -19.85
C PRO A 43 28.04 -17.07 -20.55
N SER A 44 27.87 -18.28 -21.05
CA SER A 44 28.81 -18.88 -22.00
C SER A 44 28.78 -18.14 -23.33
N PRO A 45 29.77 -18.35 -24.25
CA PRO A 45 29.76 -17.72 -25.55
C PRO A 45 28.49 -18.00 -26.36
N ASP A 46 27.97 -19.23 -26.32
CA ASP A 46 26.76 -19.62 -27.05
C ASP A 46 25.50 -18.98 -26.41
N GLU A 47 25.44 -18.93 -25.08
CA GLU A 47 24.36 -18.23 -24.35
C GLU A 47 24.36 -16.72 -24.65
N LEU A 48 25.55 -16.10 -24.70
CA LEU A 48 25.69 -14.69 -25.08
C LEU A 48 25.24 -14.41 -26.52
N ILE A 49 25.62 -15.27 -27.47
CA ILE A 49 25.13 -15.20 -28.83
C ILE A 49 23.60 -15.30 -28.88
N GLY A 50 23.02 -16.22 -28.14
CA GLY A 50 21.58 -16.36 -28.03
C GLY A 50 20.90 -15.09 -27.48
N LEU A 51 21.45 -14.47 -26.43
CA LEU A 51 20.94 -13.22 -25.86
C LEU A 51 21.00 -12.06 -26.86
N ILE A 52 22.12 -12.00 -27.64
CA ILE A 52 22.30 -10.98 -28.67
C ILE A 52 21.28 -11.18 -29.80
N ASN A 53 21.12 -12.41 -30.29
CA ASN A 53 20.16 -12.73 -31.35
C ASN A 53 18.73 -12.40 -30.94
N ASN A 54 18.31 -12.77 -29.71
CA ASN A 54 17.01 -12.43 -29.20
C ASN A 54 16.79 -10.89 -29.11
N THR A 55 17.83 -10.15 -28.73
CA THR A 55 17.78 -8.67 -28.70
C THR A 55 17.63 -8.08 -30.10
N ILE A 56 18.28 -8.66 -31.11
CA ILE A 56 18.15 -8.23 -32.51
C ILE A 56 16.73 -8.51 -33.01
N GLU A 57 16.20 -9.69 -32.74
CA GLU A 57 14.84 -10.08 -33.12
C GLU A 57 13.81 -9.16 -32.49
N GLU A 58 13.94 -8.91 -31.19
CA GLU A 58 13.04 -7.96 -30.45
C GLU A 58 13.06 -6.57 -31.09
N GLU A 59 14.22 -6.05 -31.44
CA GLU A 59 14.37 -4.74 -32.09
C GLU A 59 13.71 -4.70 -33.47
N ILE A 60 13.89 -5.78 -34.27
CA ILE A 60 13.28 -5.89 -35.62
C ILE A 60 11.75 -5.90 -35.48
N LEU A 61 11.21 -6.76 -34.60
CA LEU A 61 9.78 -6.85 -34.36
C LEU A 61 9.18 -5.54 -33.83
N TYR A 62 9.90 -4.85 -32.93
CA TYR A 62 9.49 -3.55 -32.43
C TYR A 62 9.42 -2.48 -33.54
N ARG A 63 10.43 -2.42 -34.42
CA ARG A 63 10.42 -1.49 -35.56
C ARG A 63 9.28 -1.78 -36.52
N GLU A 64 8.98 -3.05 -36.76
CA GLU A 64 7.89 -3.46 -37.64
C GLU A 64 6.51 -3.11 -36.99
N ALA A 65 6.37 -3.34 -35.69
CA ALA A 65 5.17 -2.95 -34.94
C ALA A 65 4.90 -1.44 -35.04
N LEU A 66 5.94 -0.61 -34.92
CA LEU A 66 5.81 0.84 -35.09
C LEU A 66 5.42 1.23 -36.53
N LYS A 67 5.96 0.57 -37.56
CA LYS A 67 5.60 0.79 -38.96
C LYS A 67 4.13 0.44 -39.23
N LEU A 68 3.64 -0.60 -38.57
CA LEU A 68 2.23 -1.03 -38.66
C LEU A 68 1.29 -0.18 -37.80
N GLY A 69 1.82 0.77 -37.00
CA GLY A 69 1.02 1.64 -36.13
C GLY A 69 0.39 0.92 -34.93
N LEU A 70 0.96 -0.21 -34.49
CA LEU A 70 0.39 -1.00 -33.38
C LEU A 70 0.51 -0.30 -32.02
N ASP A 71 1.25 0.78 -31.93
CA ASP A 71 1.36 1.67 -30.76
C ASP A 71 0.27 2.74 -30.72
N GLN A 72 -0.43 2.96 -31.84
CA GLN A 72 -1.44 4.00 -31.96
C GLN A 72 -2.77 3.52 -31.34
N ASP A 73 -3.40 4.40 -30.58
CA ASP A 73 -4.67 4.14 -29.88
C ASP A 73 -4.64 2.96 -28.90
N ASP A 74 -3.48 2.38 -28.62
CA ASP A 74 -3.34 1.32 -27.62
C ASP A 74 -3.29 1.90 -26.19
N ILE A 75 -4.34 1.58 -25.42
CA ILE A 75 -4.50 2.07 -24.05
C ILE A 75 -3.42 1.54 -23.09
N ILE A 76 -2.84 0.34 -23.36
CA ILE A 76 -1.81 -0.28 -22.54
C ILE A 76 -0.49 0.45 -22.75
N ILE A 77 -0.12 0.68 -24.00
CA ILE A 77 1.08 1.46 -24.36
C ILE A 77 0.97 2.88 -23.79
N LYS A 78 -0.17 3.54 -23.99
CA LYS A 78 -0.43 4.87 -23.44
C LYS A 78 -0.26 4.91 -21.92
N ARG A 79 -0.87 3.98 -21.19
CA ARG A 79 -0.73 3.89 -19.73
C ARG A 79 0.73 3.68 -19.30
N ARG A 80 1.46 2.83 -20.03
CA ARG A 80 2.87 2.56 -19.74
C ARG A 80 3.75 3.78 -19.93
N LEU A 81 3.52 4.55 -20.99
CA LEU A 81 4.24 5.81 -21.23
C LEU A 81 3.91 6.87 -20.16
N VAL A 82 2.62 7.00 -19.78
CA VAL A 82 2.20 7.89 -18.67
C VAL A 82 2.87 7.50 -17.36
N GLN A 83 2.93 6.21 -17.02
CA GLN A 83 3.63 5.76 -15.82
C GLN A 83 5.13 6.10 -15.84
N LYS A 84 5.79 5.91 -17.00
CA LYS A 84 7.22 6.27 -17.16
C LYS A 84 7.46 7.76 -16.97
N ILE A 85 6.62 8.63 -17.56
CA ILE A 85 6.80 10.08 -17.41
C ILE A 85 6.47 10.56 -15.98
N MET A 86 5.50 9.94 -15.31
CA MET A 86 5.21 10.23 -13.90
C MET A 86 6.39 9.87 -13.01
N LEU A 87 7.03 8.72 -13.24
CA LEU A 87 8.23 8.31 -12.50
C LEU A 87 9.39 9.29 -12.72
N LEU A 88 9.63 9.71 -13.97
CA LEU A 88 10.66 10.68 -14.29
C LEU A 88 10.38 12.05 -13.65
N LYS A 89 9.12 12.49 -13.64
CA LYS A 89 8.74 13.73 -12.95
C LYS A 89 8.96 13.63 -11.45
N LYS A 90 8.57 12.53 -10.82
CA LYS A 90 8.77 12.32 -9.37
C LYS A 90 10.26 12.37 -9.02
N SER A 91 11.13 11.75 -9.82
CA SER A 91 12.57 11.76 -9.58
C SER A 91 13.27 13.09 -9.90
N SER A 92 12.62 14.01 -10.62
CA SER A 92 13.16 15.35 -10.95
C SER A 92 12.65 16.45 -10.03
N LEU A 93 11.67 16.17 -9.16
CA LEU A 93 11.23 17.14 -8.16
C LEU A 93 12.28 17.22 -7.05
N PRO A 94 12.65 18.44 -6.62
CA PRO A 94 13.51 18.59 -5.45
C PRO A 94 12.80 17.98 -4.23
N GLU A 95 13.55 17.32 -3.38
CA GLU A 95 12.99 16.89 -2.09
C GLU A 95 12.54 18.13 -1.29
N PRO A 96 11.34 18.07 -0.69
CA PRO A 96 10.85 19.18 0.10
C PRO A 96 11.78 19.44 1.28
N ASN A 97 12.08 20.69 1.54
CA ASN A 97 12.86 21.07 2.71
C ASN A 97 12.04 20.95 4.00
N GLU A 98 12.71 20.97 5.16
CA GLU A 98 12.03 20.75 6.44
C GLU A 98 10.96 21.79 6.75
N ALA A 99 11.14 23.05 6.32
CA ALA A 99 10.14 24.11 6.52
C ALA A 99 8.86 23.85 5.71
N GLU A 100 8.99 23.36 4.48
CA GLU A 100 7.86 22.97 3.64
C GLU A 100 7.10 21.77 4.24
N LEU A 101 7.80 20.79 4.77
CA LEU A 101 7.20 19.64 5.44
C LEU A 101 6.45 20.05 6.72
N VAL A 102 7.04 20.96 7.52
CA VAL A 102 6.37 21.49 8.72
C VAL A 102 5.13 22.29 8.37
N ASN A 103 5.18 23.15 7.35
CA ASN A 103 4.01 23.88 6.87
C ASN A 103 2.91 22.94 6.38
N PHE A 104 3.26 21.93 5.57
CA PHE A 104 2.29 20.94 5.11
C PHE A 104 1.65 20.16 6.27
N TYR A 105 2.44 19.78 7.28
CA TYR A 105 1.92 19.15 8.49
C TYR A 105 0.94 20.08 9.22
N GLN A 106 1.27 21.36 9.38
CA GLN A 106 0.41 22.34 10.06
C GLN A 106 -0.91 22.59 9.31
N ASP A 107 -0.86 22.60 8.00
CA ASP A 107 -2.06 22.80 7.16
C ASP A 107 -2.95 21.55 7.11
N ASN A 108 -2.45 20.38 7.57
CA ASN A 108 -3.13 19.08 7.48
C ASN A 108 -3.21 18.34 8.82
N LEU A 109 -3.33 19.01 9.94
CA LEU A 109 -3.32 18.44 11.30
C LEU A 109 -4.34 17.32 11.50
N ASP A 110 -5.51 17.41 10.88
CA ASP A 110 -6.58 16.40 10.98
C ASP A 110 -6.11 15.03 10.46
N ASN A 111 -5.26 15.00 9.45
CA ASN A 111 -4.70 13.77 8.89
C ASN A 111 -3.70 13.07 9.84
N TYR A 112 -3.18 13.81 10.81
CA TYR A 112 -2.17 13.36 11.77
C TYR A 112 -2.72 13.21 13.19
N THR A 113 -4.02 13.34 13.34
CA THR A 113 -4.71 13.13 14.62
C THR A 113 -5.14 11.66 14.72
N SER A 114 -4.69 10.96 15.77
CA SER A 114 -5.16 9.60 16.07
C SER A 114 -6.60 9.64 16.56
N ALA A 115 -7.40 8.62 16.22
CA ALA A 115 -8.69 8.42 16.84
C ALA A 115 -8.55 7.87 18.26
N ASP A 116 -9.62 7.98 19.06
CA ASP A 116 -9.72 7.30 20.34
C ASP A 116 -9.60 5.78 20.14
N GLY A 117 -8.81 5.14 21.00
CA GLY A 117 -8.64 3.69 21.03
C GLY A 117 -9.23 3.10 22.31
N TYR A 118 -9.88 1.96 22.18
CA TYR A 118 -10.51 1.23 23.27
C TYR A 118 -9.84 -0.14 23.42
N SER A 119 -9.44 -0.47 24.64
CA SER A 119 -9.02 -1.83 25.00
C SER A 119 -10.10 -2.41 25.90
N PHE A 120 -10.66 -3.53 25.49
CA PHE A 120 -11.78 -4.15 26.18
C PHE A 120 -11.79 -5.67 26.00
N GLU A 121 -12.47 -6.33 26.92
CA GLU A 121 -12.88 -7.72 26.81
C GLU A 121 -14.38 -7.84 26.87
N HIS A 122 -14.95 -8.94 26.33
CA HIS A 122 -16.38 -9.14 26.37
C HIS A 122 -16.75 -10.61 26.59
N LEU A 123 -17.93 -10.81 27.19
CA LEU A 123 -18.63 -12.07 27.18
C LEU A 123 -19.72 -12.01 26.11
N PHE A 124 -19.76 -12.98 25.24
CA PHE A 124 -20.72 -13.05 24.13
C PHE A 124 -21.76 -14.13 24.38
N PHE A 125 -23.01 -13.84 24.09
CA PHE A 125 -24.15 -14.76 24.17
C PHE A 125 -24.84 -14.73 22.80
N LYS A 126 -24.81 -15.87 22.12
CA LYS A 126 -25.34 -16.03 20.76
C LYS A 126 -26.82 -15.62 20.71
N LYS A 127 -27.21 -14.97 19.63
CA LYS A 127 -28.57 -14.51 19.39
C LYS A 127 -29.57 -15.65 19.56
N GLY A 128 -30.51 -15.44 20.48
CA GLY A 128 -31.57 -16.41 20.84
C GLY A 128 -32.53 -15.85 21.89
N PRO A 129 -33.61 -16.55 22.17
CA PRO A 129 -34.64 -16.06 23.13
C PRO A 129 -34.09 -15.88 24.56
N ASP A 130 -33.05 -16.65 24.92
CA ASP A 130 -32.48 -16.65 26.27
C ASP A 130 -31.18 -15.83 26.40
N ALA A 131 -30.70 -15.19 25.34
CA ALA A 131 -29.39 -14.50 25.33
C ALA A 131 -29.29 -13.43 26.44
N PHE A 132 -30.34 -12.65 26.66
CA PHE A 132 -30.39 -11.64 27.73
C PHE A 132 -30.38 -12.28 29.13
N ASN A 133 -31.12 -13.38 29.33
CA ASN A 133 -31.15 -14.09 30.61
C ASN A 133 -29.77 -14.70 30.91
N GLN A 134 -29.10 -15.28 29.91
CA GLN A 134 -27.74 -15.80 30.04
C GLN A 134 -26.76 -14.71 30.41
N ALA A 135 -26.83 -13.53 29.76
CA ALA A 135 -25.97 -12.38 30.07
C ALA A 135 -26.22 -11.91 31.53
N ASN A 136 -27.47 -11.75 31.93
CA ASN A 136 -27.80 -11.35 33.29
C ASN A 136 -27.35 -12.37 34.37
N ASN A 137 -27.49 -13.66 34.08
CA ASN A 137 -27.00 -14.71 34.98
C ASN A 137 -25.46 -14.68 35.08
N ALA A 138 -24.75 -14.49 33.98
CA ALA A 138 -23.27 -14.35 33.98
C ALA A 138 -22.85 -13.12 34.81
N ALA A 139 -23.59 -12.02 34.75
CA ALA A 139 -23.34 -10.85 35.57
C ALA A 139 -23.54 -11.15 37.08
N LEU A 140 -24.58 -11.88 37.43
CA LEU A 140 -24.85 -12.30 38.82
C LEU A 140 -23.79 -13.27 39.36
N GLU A 141 -23.20 -14.10 38.49
CA GLU A 141 -22.16 -15.08 38.82
C GLU A 141 -20.74 -14.50 38.85
N GLY A 142 -20.58 -13.20 38.59
CA GLY A 142 -19.27 -12.49 38.66
C GLY A 142 -18.47 -12.51 37.37
N TYR A 143 -19.12 -12.51 36.21
CA TYR A 143 -18.50 -12.31 34.90
C TYR A 143 -17.38 -13.29 34.56
N LYS A 144 -17.58 -14.59 34.79
CA LYS A 144 -16.61 -15.62 34.45
C LYS A 144 -16.50 -15.73 32.92
N LEU A 145 -15.29 -15.63 32.37
CA LEU A 145 -15.06 -15.74 30.92
C LEU A 145 -15.57 -17.05 30.31
N SER A 146 -15.64 -18.11 31.10
CA SER A 146 -16.18 -19.41 30.66
C SER A 146 -17.72 -19.45 30.57
N ALA A 147 -18.42 -18.39 30.95
CA ALA A 147 -19.90 -18.32 30.89
C ALA A 147 -20.42 -17.90 29.50
N GLY A 148 -19.58 -17.30 28.66
CA GLY A 148 -19.93 -16.85 27.33
C GLY A 148 -19.73 -17.89 26.24
N ASP A 149 -20.40 -17.69 25.11
CA ASP A 149 -20.19 -18.42 23.87
C ASP A 149 -18.91 -17.94 23.15
N PRO A 150 -18.29 -18.79 22.30
CA PRO A 150 -17.17 -18.35 21.48
C PRO A 150 -17.61 -17.27 20.47
N PHE A 151 -16.84 -16.19 20.37
CA PHE A 151 -17.05 -15.15 19.34
C PHE A 151 -16.00 -15.27 18.23
N TYR A 152 -16.39 -15.08 16.97
CA TYR A 152 -15.54 -15.32 15.82
C TYR A 152 -14.28 -14.45 15.76
N ALA A 153 -14.32 -13.24 16.34
CA ALA A 153 -13.21 -12.29 16.37
C ALA A 153 -12.40 -12.33 17.69
N GLY A 154 -12.71 -13.29 18.58
CA GLY A 154 -12.11 -13.39 19.91
C GLY A 154 -12.85 -12.60 20.98
N ASP A 155 -12.32 -12.64 22.18
CA ASP A 155 -12.93 -12.06 23.39
C ASP A 155 -12.17 -10.85 23.95
N GLN A 156 -10.98 -10.56 23.45
CA GLN A 156 -10.13 -9.46 23.90
C GLN A 156 -9.66 -8.58 22.73
N PHE A 157 -9.79 -7.29 22.89
CA PHE A 157 -9.48 -6.27 21.89
C PHE A 157 -8.57 -5.21 22.49
N SER A 158 -7.47 -4.90 21.80
CA SER A 158 -6.47 -3.94 22.27
C SER A 158 -6.38 -2.73 21.35
N ASN A 159 -6.63 -1.55 21.91
CA ASN A 159 -6.51 -0.26 21.23
C ASN A 159 -7.27 -0.15 19.89
N HIS A 160 -8.48 -0.70 19.81
CA HIS A 160 -9.34 -0.61 18.64
C HIS A 160 -10.05 0.73 18.58
N THR A 161 -10.07 1.36 17.41
CA THR A 161 -10.88 2.56 17.18
C THR A 161 -12.35 2.21 17.08
N LEU A 162 -13.25 3.18 17.32
CA LEU A 162 -14.69 2.96 17.17
C LEU A 162 -15.07 2.52 15.73
N THR A 163 -14.31 2.94 14.72
CA THR A 163 -14.51 2.46 13.35
C THR A 163 -14.23 0.97 13.24
N GLN A 164 -13.10 0.49 13.78
CA GLN A 164 -12.77 -0.93 13.81
C GLN A 164 -13.77 -1.75 14.63
N VAL A 165 -14.22 -1.22 15.76
CA VAL A 165 -15.28 -1.85 16.57
C VAL A 165 -16.59 -1.93 15.79
N LYS A 166 -16.97 -0.88 15.09
CA LYS A 166 -18.14 -0.86 14.22
C LYS A 166 -18.06 -1.90 13.10
N ASP A 167 -16.89 -2.08 12.49
CA ASP A 167 -16.67 -3.06 11.42
C ASP A 167 -16.83 -4.50 11.93
N ILE A 168 -16.48 -4.75 13.20
CA ILE A 168 -16.57 -6.08 13.83
C ILE A 168 -17.97 -6.35 14.42
N PHE A 169 -18.53 -5.41 15.18
CA PHE A 169 -19.71 -5.62 16.01
C PHE A 169 -20.98 -4.91 15.50
N GLY A 170 -20.82 -3.95 14.59
CA GLY A 170 -21.90 -3.09 14.11
C GLY A 170 -22.00 -1.76 14.85
N ASN A 171 -22.81 -0.86 14.28
CA ASN A 171 -22.89 0.53 14.71
C ASN A 171 -23.49 0.69 16.12
N GLU A 172 -24.52 -0.10 16.45
CA GLU A 172 -25.20 -0.05 17.76
C GLU A 172 -24.25 -0.41 18.90
N PHE A 173 -23.48 -1.49 18.73
CA PHE A 173 -22.47 -1.91 19.70
C PHE A 173 -21.38 -0.84 19.88
N ALA A 174 -20.82 -0.29 18.79
CA ALA A 174 -19.78 0.74 18.86
C ALA A 174 -20.26 1.99 19.59
N SER A 175 -21.49 2.42 19.34
CA SER A 175 -22.11 3.56 20.03
C SER A 175 -22.32 3.27 21.53
N ALA A 176 -22.77 2.07 21.87
CA ALA A 176 -22.94 1.65 23.26
C ALA A 176 -21.59 1.56 23.99
N LEU A 177 -20.54 0.99 23.34
CA LEU A 177 -19.20 0.89 23.89
C LEU A 177 -18.65 2.26 24.31
N SER A 178 -18.79 3.28 23.44
CA SER A 178 -18.26 4.63 23.70
C SER A 178 -18.84 5.30 24.93
N SER A 179 -20.01 4.84 25.40
CA SER A 179 -20.72 5.38 26.54
C SER A 179 -20.43 4.60 27.82
N GLN A 180 -19.68 3.49 27.77
CA GLN A 180 -19.39 2.66 28.93
C GLN A 180 -18.30 3.28 29.81
N LYS A 181 -18.37 2.93 31.11
CA LYS A 181 -17.38 3.36 32.11
C LYS A 181 -16.18 2.41 32.08
N ILE A 182 -14.99 2.98 32.17
CA ILE A 182 -13.74 2.22 32.28
C ILE A 182 -13.70 1.50 33.63
N GLY A 183 -13.22 0.25 33.62
CA GLY A 183 -13.04 -0.55 34.85
C GLY A 183 -14.30 -1.18 35.41
N LEU A 184 -15.43 -1.09 34.69
CA LEU A 184 -16.69 -1.72 35.10
C LEU A 184 -17.28 -2.53 33.95
N TRP A 185 -17.89 -3.66 34.27
CA TRP A 185 -18.69 -4.41 33.31
C TRP A 185 -19.95 -3.62 32.93
N SER A 186 -20.31 -3.68 31.66
CA SER A 186 -21.51 -3.03 31.13
C SER A 186 -22.79 -3.79 31.49
N ASP A 187 -23.93 -3.12 31.36
CA ASP A 187 -25.19 -3.79 31.11
C ASP A 187 -25.16 -4.54 29.79
N PRO A 188 -26.08 -5.49 29.53
CA PRO A 188 -26.13 -6.21 28.26
C PRO A 188 -26.26 -5.29 27.05
N ILE A 189 -25.31 -5.35 26.14
CA ILE A 189 -25.25 -4.61 24.87
C ILE A 189 -25.59 -5.54 23.71
N THR A 190 -26.46 -5.11 22.80
CA THR A 190 -26.87 -5.88 21.64
C THR A 190 -25.95 -5.62 20.44
N SER A 191 -25.77 -6.65 19.63
CA SER A 191 -25.18 -6.58 18.28
C SER A 191 -26.00 -7.41 17.28
N ALA A 192 -25.59 -7.41 16.02
CA ALA A 192 -26.18 -8.30 15.01
C ALA A 192 -26.04 -9.79 15.36
N PHE A 193 -25.04 -10.14 16.17
CA PHE A 193 -24.67 -11.51 16.52
C PHE A 193 -25.38 -12.02 17.79
N GLY A 194 -25.72 -11.13 18.71
CA GLY A 194 -26.34 -11.49 20.00
C GLY A 194 -26.17 -10.40 21.05
N VAL A 195 -25.96 -10.84 22.30
CA VAL A 195 -25.82 -10.00 23.46
C VAL A 195 -24.41 -10.07 24.01
N HIS A 196 -23.89 -8.95 24.48
CA HIS A 196 -22.52 -8.85 25.01
C HIS A 196 -22.55 -8.16 26.39
N LEU A 197 -21.69 -8.63 27.29
CA LEU A 197 -21.27 -7.88 28.47
C LEU A 197 -19.82 -7.43 28.19
N VAL A 198 -19.52 -6.16 28.39
CA VAL A 198 -18.24 -5.56 27.99
C VAL A 198 -17.55 -4.94 29.20
N TYR A 199 -16.24 -5.17 29.31
CA TYR A 199 -15.38 -4.54 30.29
C TYR A 199 -14.28 -3.76 29.57
N ILE A 200 -14.30 -2.42 29.68
CA ILE A 200 -13.26 -1.56 29.13
C ILE A 200 -12.10 -1.50 30.14
N SER A 201 -10.95 -2.06 29.78
CA SER A 201 -9.74 -2.04 30.60
C SER A 201 -9.02 -0.70 30.52
N SER A 202 -8.99 -0.07 29.34
CA SER A 202 -8.38 1.25 29.13
C SER A 202 -8.91 1.92 27.87
N THR A 203 -8.77 3.24 27.83
CA THR A 203 -8.94 4.03 26.61
C THR A 203 -7.66 4.80 26.33
N ASN A 204 -7.34 4.95 25.04
CA ASN A 204 -6.24 5.77 24.56
C ASN A 204 -6.88 6.97 23.84
N PRO A 205 -6.87 8.18 24.44
CA PRO A 205 -7.57 9.32 23.86
C PRO A 205 -6.94 9.75 22.54
N SER A 206 -7.77 10.29 21.67
CA SER A 206 -7.35 10.97 20.45
C SER A 206 -6.27 12.00 20.76
N ARG A 207 -5.21 12.00 19.98
CA ARG A 207 -4.17 13.01 20.08
C ARG A 207 -3.58 13.37 18.72
N LEU A 208 -3.16 14.62 18.60
CA LEU A 208 -2.35 15.05 17.49
C LEU A 208 -0.96 14.42 17.65
N LYS A 209 -0.51 13.70 16.64
CA LYS A 209 0.87 13.19 16.57
C LYS A 209 1.80 14.35 16.24
N THR A 210 2.93 14.43 16.89
CA THR A 210 3.93 15.47 16.62
C THR A 210 4.52 15.31 15.22
N PHE A 211 4.99 16.40 14.62
CA PHE A 211 5.68 16.37 13.32
C PHE A 211 6.79 15.30 13.27
N LYS A 212 7.56 15.17 14.35
CA LYS A 212 8.63 14.16 14.44
C LYS A 212 8.12 12.72 14.31
N GLU A 213 6.93 12.42 14.85
CA GLU A 213 6.32 11.08 14.77
C GLU A 213 5.77 10.75 13.38
N VAL A 214 5.46 11.78 12.58
CA VAL A 214 4.81 11.62 11.27
C VAL A 214 5.67 12.12 10.11
N LYS A 215 6.92 12.53 10.34
CA LYS A 215 7.80 13.10 9.32
C LYS A 215 7.91 12.23 8.07
N ASP A 216 8.10 10.92 8.24
CA ASP A 216 8.21 9.99 7.12
C ASP A 216 6.88 9.82 6.35
N LEU A 217 5.75 10.01 7.03
CA LEU A 217 4.42 9.98 6.40
C LEU A 217 4.14 11.27 5.65
N VAL A 218 4.62 12.42 6.16
CA VAL A 218 4.51 13.73 5.50
C VAL A 218 5.35 13.80 4.21
N MET A 219 6.43 13.04 4.13
CA MET A 219 7.33 12.95 2.95
C MET A 219 6.77 12.08 1.81
N GLN A 220 5.71 11.34 1.98
CA GLN A 220 5.10 10.43 0.97
C GLN A 220 4.08 11.13 0.09
#